data_c9a8d550cbdb986de7c3fc78b8f409a1
#
_entry.id   c9a8d550cbdb986de7c3fc78b8f409a1
#
_cell.length_a   1.000
_cell.length_b   1.000
_cell.length_c   1.000
_cell.angle_alpha   90.00
_cell.angle_beta   90.00
_cell.angle_gamma   90.00
#
_symmetry.space_group_name_H-M   'P 1'
#
loop_
_entity.id
_entity.type
_entity.pdbx_description
1 polymer ?
#
loop_
_entity_poly.entity_id
_entity_poly.type
_entity_poly.pdbx_seq_one_letter_code
_entity_poly.pdbx_strand_id
1 'polypeptide(L)'
;MIKRNSNEQRETVIAMALETAEGRTALAQAMVEPIKTSLMYQAIGRKLFMVDELPQGALARYERDVAVKSYVIPKRGGVPSAEVEAEELLVPTIELAAHPQIRLNEIRQRRFYIVDRAQVRAKDSLQRQEDTEVFKVINAGVPTDQAISVSGTLQPENVNLALTLIEEHELIGAKVVLHPQRYKDIRNWGKEFFDEATQRDILMTGLYGHIYSADIHVSTMVPKNSVYVLAPAQFVGAMPVRQDITVLPADDPKRLRLGWVVYEELGFALINDYAVSRITVS
;
A
#
# COMPACT_ATOMS: atom_id res chain seq x y z
N MET A 1 -23.72 -19.43 25.71
CA MET A 1 -22.75 -20.13 26.59
C MET A 1 -21.49 -20.64 25.90
N ILE A 2 -21.51 -20.98 24.60
CA ILE A 2 -20.35 -21.56 23.86
C ILE A 2 -19.18 -20.56 23.63
N LYS A 3 -19.45 -19.26 23.48
CA LYS A 3 -18.38 -18.26 23.28
C LYS A 3 -17.50 -17.96 24.51
N ARG A 4 -18.00 -18.19 25.74
CA ARG A 4 -17.21 -17.96 26.97
C ARG A 4 -16.13 -19.02 27.17
N ASN A 5 -16.44 -20.29 26.90
CA ASN A 5 -15.45 -21.38 27.06
C ASN A 5 -14.25 -21.29 26.11
N SER A 6 -14.44 -20.79 24.89
CA SER A 6 -13.33 -20.66 23.93
C SER A 6 -12.35 -19.55 24.32
N ASN A 7 -12.83 -18.48 24.94
CA ASN A 7 -11.97 -17.39 25.40
C ASN A 7 -11.16 -17.78 26.64
N GLU A 8 -11.74 -18.49 27.59
CA GLU A 8 -11.03 -18.98 28.78
C GLU A 8 -9.94 -20.00 28.41
N GLN A 9 -10.20 -20.89 27.45
CA GLN A 9 -9.18 -21.81 26.95
C GLN A 9 -8.04 -21.08 26.23
N ARG A 10 -8.36 -20.05 25.43
CA ARG A 10 -7.36 -19.23 24.75
C ARG A 10 -6.51 -18.43 25.75
N GLU A 11 -7.12 -17.85 26.76
CA GLU A 11 -6.42 -17.16 27.85
C GLU A 11 -5.44 -18.08 28.60
N THR A 12 -5.85 -19.32 28.87
CA THR A 12 -4.99 -20.30 29.54
C THR A 12 -3.79 -20.71 28.68
N VAL A 13 -4.01 -20.93 27.37
CA VAL A 13 -2.91 -21.25 26.43
C VAL A 13 -1.92 -20.11 26.31
N ILE A 14 -2.40 -18.86 26.19
CA ILE A 14 -1.52 -17.68 26.13
C ILE A 14 -0.74 -17.52 27.45
N ALA A 15 -1.39 -17.79 28.61
CA ALA A 15 -0.72 -17.74 29.90
C ALA A 15 0.45 -18.73 30.00
N MET A 16 0.22 -19.99 29.60
CA MET A 16 1.26 -21.02 29.58
C MET A 16 2.38 -20.70 28.57
N ALA A 17 2.03 -20.15 27.42
CA ALA A 17 3.00 -19.74 26.42
C ALA A 17 3.90 -18.60 26.90
N LEU A 18 3.41 -17.67 27.71
CA LEU A 18 4.19 -16.57 28.26
C LEU A 18 5.15 -16.96 29.37
N GLU A 19 4.95 -18.12 30.03
CA GLU A 19 5.81 -18.57 31.13
C GLU A 19 7.16 -19.16 30.65
N THR A 20 7.23 -19.66 29.41
CA THR A 20 8.42 -20.29 28.86
C THR A 20 9.02 -19.50 27.69
N ALA A 21 10.35 -19.59 27.48
CA ALA A 21 10.99 -18.96 26.33
C ALA A 21 10.53 -19.54 25.00
N GLU A 22 10.38 -20.86 24.94
CA GLU A 22 9.87 -21.58 23.77
C GLU A 22 8.42 -21.20 23.44
N GLY A 23 7.56 -21.08 24.47
CA GLY A 23 6.19 -20.65 24.32
C GLY A 23 6.06 -19.21 23.81
N ARG A 24 6.96 -18.30 24.23
CA ARG A 24 6.99 -16.93 23.71
C ARG A 24 7.39 -16.87 22.24
N THR A 25 8.34 -17.72 21.83
CA THR A 25 8.72 -17.85 20.41
C THR A 25 7.58 -18.44 19.57
N ALA A 26 6.91 -19.46 20.08
CA ALA A 26 5.73 -20.03 19.42
C ALA A 26 4.57 -19.03 19.31
N LEU A 27 4.35 -18.21 20.35
CA LEU A 27 3.36 -17.14 20.33
C LEU A 27 3.72 -16.06 19.29
N ALA A 28 4.98 -15.66 19.21
CA ALA A 28 5.47 -14.71 18.22
C ALA A 28 5.22 -15.25 16.79
N GLN A 29 5.54 -16.51 16.53
CA GLN A 29 5.26 -17.17 15.23
C GLN A 29 3.76 -17.21 14.92
N ALA A 30 2.92 -17.50 15.91
CA ALA A 30 1.47 -17.51 15.72
C ALA A 30 0.88 -16.12 15.44
N MET A 31 1.61 -15.04 15.75
CA MET A 31 1.22 -13.66 15.42
C MET A 31 1.49 -13.27 13.96
N VAL A 32 2.41 -13.95 13.27
CA VAL A 32 2.81 -13.60 11.90
C VAL A 32 1.65 -13.70 10.94
N GLU A 33 0.93 -14.82 10.93
CA GLU A 33 -0.16 -15.06 9.98
C GLU A 33 -1.30 -14.03 10.03
N PRO A 34 -1.86 -13.67 11.20
CA PRO A 34 -2.89 -12.64 11.27
C PRO A 34 -2.41 -11.27 10.79
N ILE A 35 -1.16 -10.89 11.14
CA ILE A 35 -0.59 -9.61 10.73
C ILE A 35 -0.36 -9.61 9.22
N LYS A 36 0.30 -10.63 8.69
CA LYS A 36 0.57 -10.80 7.26
C LYS A 36 -0.71 -10.77 6.43
N THR A 37 -1.69 -11.59 6.80
CA THR A 37 -2.99 -11.63 6.10
C THR A 37 -3.68 -10.28 6.10
N SER A 38 -3.63 -9.56 7.20
CA SER A 38 -4.23 -8.25 7.31
C SER A 38 -3.56 -7.20 6.45
N LEU A 39 -2.21 -7.18 6.39
CA LEU A 39 -1.48 -6.27 5.52
C LEU A 39 -1.79 -6.52 4.05
N MET A 40 -1.80 -7.78 3.62
CA MET A 40 -2.12 -8.14 2.24
C MET A 40 -3.51 -7.66 1.80
N TYR A 41 -4.50 -7.66 2.70
CA TYR A 41 -5.86 -7.25 2.37
C TYR A 41 -6.15 -5.75 2.54
N GLN A 42 -5.40 -5.04 3.38
CA GLN A 42 -5.72 -3.67 3.79
C GLN A 42 -4.69 -2.63 3.37
N ALA A 43 -3.42 -3.00 3.24
CA ALA A 43 -2.40 -2.10 2.74
C ALA A 43 -2.68 -1.72 1.29
N ILE A 44 -2.86 -0.44 1.02
CA ILE A 44 -3.13 0.07 -0.33
C ILE A 44 -1.86 0.01 -1.17
N GLY A 45 -0.69 0.26 -0.58
CA GLY A 45 0.60 0.22 -1.25
C GLY A 45 0.84 -1.06 -2.05
N ARG A 46 0.58 -2.21 -1.44
CA ARG A 46 0.72 -3.54 -2.10
C ARG A 46 -0.26 -3.76 -3.27
N LYS A 47 -1.30 -2.95 -3.38
CA LYS A 47 -2.22 -2.97 -4.52
C LYS A 47 -1.79 -2.03 -5.63
N LEU A 48 -0.99 -1.01 -5.32
CA LEU A 48 -0.57 0.02 -6.27
C LEU A 48 0.70 -0.36 -7.04
N PHE A 49 1.57 -1.15 -6.43
CA PHE A 49 2.83 -1.61 -7.00
C PHE A 49 2.83 -3.12 -7.26
N MET A 50 3.67 -3.55 -8.18
CA MET A 50 3.95 -4.96 -8.38
C MET A 50 4.84 -5.45 -7.24
N VAL A 51 4.34 -6.40 -6.44
CA VAL A 51 5.10 -7.02 -5.35
C VAL A 51 6.03 -8.08 -5.92
N ASP A 52 7.33 -7.97 -5.63
CA ASP A 52 8.36 -8.87 -6.08
C ASP A 52 9.12 -9.44 -4.88
N GLU A 53 9.10 -10.76 -4.71
CA GLU A 53 9.79 -11.44 -3.61
C GLU A 53 11.26 -11.70 -4.00
N LEU A 54 12.18 -11.01 -3.32
CA LEU A 54 13.61 -11.14 -3.59
C LEU A 54 14.23 -12.30 -2.79
N PRO A 55 14.98 -13.20 -3.44
CA PRO A 55 15.79 -14.18 -2.73
C PRO A 55 16.89 -13.49 -1.93
N GLN A 56 17.35 -14.16 -0.86
CA GLN A 56 18.43 -13.64 -0.01
C GLN A 56 19.69 -13.31 -0.83
N GLY A 57 20.21 -12.09 -0.64
CA GLY A 57 21.41 -11.61 -1.33
C GLY A 57 21.18 -11.10 -2.75
N ALA A 58 19.98 -11.20 -3.31
CA ALA A 58 19.65 -10.59 -4.59
C ALA A 58 19.57 -9.07 -4.48
N LEU A 59 20.01 -8.39 -5.53
CA LEU A 59 19.82 -6.94 -5.67
C LEU A 59 18.49 -6.69 -6.39
N ALA A 60 17.72 -5.74 -5.91
CA ALA A 60 16.49 -5.28 -6.55
C ALA A 60 16.87 -4.39 -7.76
N ARG A 61 16.99 -5.00 -8.93
CA ARG A 61 17.32 -4.34 -10.19
C ARG A 61 16.14 -4.44 -11.13
N TYR A 62 15.74 -3.29 -11.65
CA TYR A 62 14.65 -3.18 -12.62
C TYR A 62 15.17 -2.40 -13.82
N GLU A 63 14.70 -2.78 -15.00
CA GLU A 63 15.03 -2.08 -16.22
C GLU A 63 13.88 -1.14 -16.58
N ARG A 64 14.22 0.08 -16.98
CA ARG A 64 13.28 1.00 -17.61
C ARG A 64 13.23 0.70 -19.11
N ASP A 65 12.04 0.59 -19.65
CA ASP A 65 11.85 0.44 -21.08
C ASP A 65 12.31 1.69 -21.83
N VAL A 66 13.19 1.47 -22.79
CA VAL A 66 13.69 2.52 -23.69
C VAL A 66 12.88 2.49 -24.99
N ALA A 67 12.39 3.64 -25.39
CA ALA A 67 11.64 3.78 -26.64
C ALA A 67 12.52 3.47 -27.85
N VAL A 68 12.17 2.45 -28.63
CA VAL A 68 12.82 2.12 -29.89
C VAL A 68 12.12 2.83 -31.03
N LYS A 69 12.88 3.62 -31.81
CA LYS A 69 12.33 4.32 -32.97
C LYS A 69 12.23 3.36 -34.17
N SER A 70 11.04 3.24 -34.74
CA SER A 70 10.81 2.55 -36.01
C SER A 70 10.97 3.49 -37.18
N TYR A 71 11.52 3.00 -38.28
CA TYR A 71 11.78 3.78 -39.49
C TYR A 71 11.07 3.17 -40.68
N VAL A 72 10.51 4.03 -41.55
CA VAL A 72 10.02 3.61 -42.84
C VAL A 72 11.18 3.50 -43.81
N ILE A 73 11.44 2.30 -44.34
CA ILE A 73 12.59 2.01 -45.19
C ILE A 73 12.17 2.06 -46.65
N PRO A 74 12.80 2.84 -47.53
CA PRO A 74 12.58 2.79 -48.94
C PRO A 74 13.14 1.47 -49.53
N LYS A 75 12.54 0.99 -50.67
CA LYS A 75 12.84 -0.32 -51.28
C LYS A 75 14.32 -0.68 -51.49
N ARG A 76 15.24 0.27 -51.41
CA ARG A 76 16.69 0.09 -51.58
C ARG A 76 17.51 0.69 -50.43
N GLY A 77 16.88 1.05 -49.31
CA GLY A 77 17.52 1.61 -48.13
C GLY A 77 17.89 0.56 -47.10
N GLY A 78 18.96 0.80 -46.33
CA GLY A 78 19.30 0.00 -45.12
C GLY A 78 18.49 0.46 -43.93
N VAL A 79 18.32 -0.43 -42.94
CA VAL A 79 17.74 -0.12 -41.62
C VAL A 79 18.80 0.59 -40.80
N PRO A 80 18.57 1.82 -40.28
CA PRO A 80 19.47 2.40 -39.30
C PRO A 80 19.44 1.55 -38.01
N SER A 81 20.63 1.14 -37.55
CA SER A 81 20.75 0.46 -36.26
C SER A 81 20.64 1.47 -35.13
N ALA A 82 19.77 1.22 -34.19
CA ALA A 82 19.74 1.93 -32.90
C ALA A 82 20.23 0.97 -31.81
N GLU A 83 21.23 1.37 -31.05
CA GLU A 83 21.59 0.67 -29.81
C GLU A 83 20.54 1.00 -28.75
N VAL A 84 19.98 -0.03 -28.14
CA VAL A 84 19.03 0.08 -27.04
C VAL A 84 19.84 -0.06 -25.76
N GLU A 85 20.07 1.03 -25.06
CA GLU A 85 20.67 1.04 -23.74
C GLU A 85 19.50 1.00 -22.72
N ALA A 86 19.38 -0.10 -21.97
CA ALA A 86 18.43 -0.19 -20.87
C ALA A 86 18.93 0.63 -19.68
N GLU A 87 18.10 1.52 -19.16
CA GLU A 87 18.38 2.23 -17.92
C GLU A 87 18.12 1.31 -16.73
N GLU A 88 19.17 0.94 -15.99
CA GLU A 88 19.06 0.06 -14.83
C GLU A 88 18.71 0.89 -13.57
N LEU A 89 17.59 0.56 -12.94
CA LEU A 89 17.14 1.16 -11.69
C LEU A 89 17.45 0.23 -10.51
N LEU A 90 18.36 0.62 -9.63
CA LEU A 90 18.63 -0.09 -8.38
C LEU A 90 17.74 0.46 -7.26
N VAL A 91 16.90 -0.40 -6.69
CA VAL A 91 15.97 -0.04 -5.62
C VAL A 91 16.55 -0.38 -4.25
N PRO A 92 16.80 0.60 -3.37
CA PRO A 92 17.23 0.32 -2.02
C PRO A 92 16.08 -0.28 -1.20
N THR A 93 16.38 -1.30 -0.40
CA THR A 93 15.44 -1.83 0.60
C THR A 93 15.61 -1.09 1.93
N ILE A 94 14.51 -0.87 2.62
CA ILE A 94 14.42 -0.26 3.95
C ILE A 94 13.76 -1.23 4.93
N GLU A 95 14.16 -1.19 6.19
CA GLU A 95 13.52 -1.95 7.25
C GLU A 95 12.43 -1.12 7.91
N LEU A 96 11.21 -1.68 7.94
CA LEU A 96 10.10 -1.15 8.72
C LEU A 96 9.92 -2.02 9.95
N ALA A 97 9.86 -1.42 11.14
CA ALA A 97 9.71 -2.15 12.38
C ALA A 97 8.71 -1.50 13.33
N ALA A 98 7.98 -2.34 14.06
CA ALA A 98 7.10 -1.93 15.17
C ALA A 98 7.45 -2.77 16.40
N HIS A 99 7.60 -2.12 17.55
CA HIS A 99 7.97 -2.79 18.81
C HIS A 99 6.91 -2.56 19.90
N PRO A 100 5.81 -3.32 19.91
CA PRO A 100 4.84 -3.30 21.01
C PRO A 100 5.45 -3.94 22.27
N GLN A 101 5.37 -3.23 23.39
CA GLN A 101 5.77 -3.70 24.71
C GLN A 101 4.61 -3.61 25.69
N ILE A 102 4.48 -4.61 26.55
CA ILE A 102 3.41 -4.71 27.56
C ILE A 102 4.05 -4.93 28.93
N ARG A 103 3.59 -4.22 29.96
CA ARG A 103 4.04 -4.43 31.34
C ARG A 103 3.45 -5.72 31.90
N LEU A 104 4.26 -6.49 32.63
CA LEU A 104 3.83 -7.75 33.29
C LEU A 104 2.60 -7.55 34.20
N ASN A 105 2.55 -6.42 34.93
CA ASN A 105 1.40 -6.10 35.76
C ASN A 105 0.11 -5.91 34.98
N GLU A 106 0.17 -5.35 33.77
CA GLU A 106 -1.01 -5.14 32.93
C GLU A 106 -1.54 -6.48 32.39
N ILE A 107 -0.64 -7.42 32.06
CA ILE A 107 -1.03 -8.76 31.62
C ILE A 107 -1.77 -9.48 32.76
N ARG A 108 -1.26 -9.39 34.01
CA ARG A 108 -1.89 -10.02 35.17
C ARG A 108 -3.24 -9.39 35.53
N GLN A 109 -3.38 -8.07 35.38
CA GLN A 109 -4.60 -7.35 35.76
C GLN A 109 -5.68 -7.37 34.69
N ARG A 110 -5.31 -7.33 33.42
CA ARG A 110 -6.25 -7.15 32.29
C ARG A 110 -6.50 -8.41 31.46
N ARG A 111 -6.25 -9.61 32.00
CA ARG A 111 -6.60 -10.88 31.37
C ARG A 111 -6.31 -10.94 29.87
N PHE A 112 -5.02 -10.98 29.49
CA PHE A 112 -4.52 -11.33 28.13
C PHE A 112 -5.10 -10.57 26.91
N TYR A 113 -6.18 -9.82 27.07
CA TYR A 113 -6.79 -9.02 26.00
C TYR A 113 -5.82 -7.96 25.43
N ILE A 114 -4.76 -7.66 26.21
CA ILE A 114 -3.76 -6.66 25.83
C ILE A 114 -2.81 -7.18 24.75
N VAL A 115 -2.58 -8.49 24.67
CA VAL A 115 -1.74 -9.11 23.64
C VAL A 115 -2.41 -8.99 22.26
N ASP A 116 -3.70 -9.31 22.18
CA ASP A 116 -4.47 -9.15 20.94
C ASP A 116 -4.51 -7.69 20.48
N ARG A 117 -4.63 -6.74 21.42
CA ARG A 117 -4.56 -5.30 21.10
C ARG A 117 -3.18 -4.87 20.63
N ALA A 118 -2.11 -5.45 21.16
CA ALA A 118 -0.75 -5.17 20.71
C ALA A 118 -0.53 -5.65 19.28
N GLN A 119 -1.07 -6.81 18.92
CA GLN A 119 -1.06 -7.30 17.54
C GLN A 119 -1.74 -6.32 16.57
N VAL A 120 -2.97 -5.92 16.89
CA VAL A 120 -3.73 -4.98 16.05
C VAL A 120 -2.98 -3.66 15.89
N ARG A 121 -2.41 -3.12 16.97
CA ARG A 121 -1.64 -1.87 16.91
C ARG A 121 -0.35 -1.98 16.11
N ALA A 122 0.38 -3.10 16.25
CA ALA A 122 1.58 -3.35 15.45
C ALA A 122 1.25 -3.42 13.97
N LYS A 123 0.19 -4.15 13.61
CA LYS A 123 -0.36 -4.22 12.27
C LYS A 123 -0.71 -2.84 11.72
N ASP A 124 -1.54 -2.08 12.44
CA ASP A 124 -1.97 -0.75 12.00
C ASP A 124 -0.77 0.20 11.82
N SER A 125 0.24 0.07 12.68
CA SER A 125 1.45 0.88 12.60
C SER A 125 2.29 0.56 11.36
N LEU A 126 2.55 -0.72 11.08
CA LEU A 126 3.28 -1.14 9.88
C LEU A 126 2.54 -0.74 8.60
N GLN A 127 1.25 -0.99 8.54
CA GLN A 127 0.39 -0.63 7.43
C GLN A 127 0.46 0.88 7.09
N ARG A 128 0.35 1.71 8.12
CA ARG A 128 0.41 3.17 7.94
C ARG A 128 1.79 3.62 7.48
N GLN A 129 2.85 2.99 7.98
CA GLN A 129 4.21 3.34 7.58
C GLN A 129 4.48 2.90 6.14
N GLU A 130 4.10 1.68 5.77
CA GLU A 130 4.20 1.16 4.41
C GLU A 130 3.47 2.09 3.41
N ASP A 131 2.20 2.39 3.67
CA ASP A 131 1.42 3.31 2.82
C ASP A 131 2.05 4.72 2.77
N THR A 132 2.59 5.20 3.89
CA THR A 132 3.26 6.52 3.94
C THR A 132 4.47 6.57 3.02
N GLU A 133 5.31 5.53 3.04
CA GLU A 133 6.51 5.47 2.18
C GLU A 133 6.11 5.34 0.69
N VAL A 134 5.09 4.53 0.38
CA VAL A 134 4.52 4.42 -0.97
C VAL A 134 4.12 5.80 -1.51
N PHE A 135 3.33 6.57 -0.74
CA PHE A 135 2.88 7.88 -1.20
C PHE A 135 3.99 8.92 -1.26
N LYS A 136 5.07 8.80 -0.47
CA LYS A 136 6.26 9.63 -0.62
C LYS A 136 6.95 9.37 -1.96
N VAL A 137 7.13 8.09 -2.32
CA VAL A 137 7.76 7.70 -3.58
C VAL A 137 6.90 8.15 -4.77
N ILE A 138 5.61 7.88 -4.75
CA ILE A 138 4.68 8.35 -5.79
C ILE A 138 4.75 9.87 -5.93
N ASN A 139 4.67 10.61 -4.81
CA ASN A 139 4.66 12.07 -4.85
C ASN A 139 5.98 12.67 -5.37
N ALA A 140 7.10 12.00 -5.11
CA ALA A 140 8.41 12.43 -5.59
C ALA A 140 8.66 12.10 -7.07
N GLY A 141 8.06 11.01 -7.57
CA GLY A 141 8.29 10.50 -8.91
C GLY A 141 7.32 11.03 -9.97
N VAL A 142 6.20 11.68 -9.60
CA VAL A 142 5.25 12.22 -10.59
C VAL A 142 5.84 13.44 -11.29
N PRO A 143 5.99 13.41 -12.63
CA PRO A 143 6.50 14.55 -13.41
C PRO A 143 5.54 15.73 -13.39
N THR A 144 6.03 16.90 -13.76
CA THR A 144 5.25 18.16 -13.74
C THR A 144 4.14 18.18 -14.79
N ASP A 145 4.34 17.51 -15.91
CA ASP A 145 3.37 17.36 -17.02
C ASP A 145 2.23 16.37 -16.67
N GLN A 146 2.46 15.48 -15.72
CA GLN A 146 1.46 14.58 -15.14
C GLN A 146 0.76 15.17 -13.90
N ALA A 147 1.02 16.43 -13.57
CA ALA A 147 0.48 17.10 -12.39
C ALA A 147 -0.56 18.17 -12.77
N ILE A 148 -1.78 18.03 -12.26
CA ILE A 148 -2.90 18.95 -12.46
C ILE A 148 -3.13 19.74 -11.18
N SER A 149 -3.29 21.05 -11.28
CA SER A 149 -3.67 21.90 -10.15
C SER A 149 -5.09 22.42 -10.33
N VAL A 150 -5.93 22.21 -9.33
CA VAL A 150 -7.36 22.58 -9.33
C VAL A 150 -7.64 23.46 -8.13
N SER A 151 -8.39 24.56 -8.34
CA SER A 151 -8.86 25.41 -7.26
C SER A 151 -10.26 25.02 -6.83
N GLY A 152 -10.50 24.88 -5.53
CA GLY A 152 -11.82 24.61 -4.95
C GLY A 152 -12.10 23.13 -4.71
N THR A 153 -13.05 22.53 -5.41
CA THR A 153 -13.48 21.13 -5.21
C THR A 153 -13.08 20.25 -6.37
N LEU A 154 -12.85 18.96 -6.10
CA LEU A 154 -12.59 17.98 -7.13
C LEU A 154 -13.85 17.80 -8.00
N GLN A 155 -13.71 17.99 -9.32
CA GLN A 155 -14.78 17.79 -10.29
C GLN A 155 -14.51 16.55 -11.15
N PRO A 156 -15.56 15.93 -11.76
CA PRO A 156 -15.39 14.75 -12.63
C PRO A 156 -14.45 15.01 -13.81
N GLU A 157 -14.49 16.22 -14.38
CA GLU A 157 -13.62 16.62 -15.49
C GLU A 157 -12.15 16.56 -15.12
N ASN A 158 -11.80 16.86 -13.87
CA ASN A 158 -10.41 16.79 -13.40
C ASN A 158 -9.90 15.36 -13.32
N VAL A 159 -10.78 14.43 -12.93
CA VAL A 159 -10.44 12.99 -12.91
C VAL A 159 -10.32 12.47 -14.34
N ASN A 160 -11.21 12.89 -15.23
CA ASN A 160 -11.14 12.53 -16.65
C ASN A 160 -9.86 13.05 -17.30
N LEU A 161 -9.48 14.30 -17.03
CA LEU A 161 -8.22 14.86 -17.51
C LEU A 161 -7.01 14.06 -17.00
N ALA A 162 -7.00 13.66 -15.73
CA ALA A 162 -5.93 12.85 -15.17
C ALA A 162 -5.85 11.44 -15.78
N LEU A 163 -6.98 10.84 -16.13
CA LEU A 163 -7.04 9.59 -16.88
C LEU A 163 -6.48 9.78 -18.30
N THR A 164 -6.88 10.85 -18.99
CA THR A 164 -6.41 11.17 -20.34
C THR A 164 -4.87 11.33 -20.39
N LEU A 165 -4.26 11.96 -19.38
CA LEU A 165 -2.81 12.09 -19.31
C LEU A 165 -2.09 10.73 -19.29
N ILE A 166 -2.67 9.72 -18.66
CA ILE A 166 -2.14 8.35 -18.66
C ILE A 166 -2.40 7.66 -20.00
N GLU A 167 -3.58 7.87 -20.57
CA GLU A 167 -3.99 7.28 -21.84
C GLU A 167 -3.18 7.82 -23.03
N GLU A 168 -2.71 9.07 -23.00
CA GLU A 168 -1.79 9.65 -23.98
C GLU A 168 -0.48 8.87 -24.12
N HIS A 169 -0.11 8.11 -23.07
CA HIS A 169 1.08 7.23 -23.06
C HIS A 169 0.74 5.75 -23.34
N GLU A 170 -0.41 5.47 -23.99
CA GLU A 170 -0.87 4.13 -24.31
C GLU A 170 -1.13 3.22 -23.10
N LEU A 171 -1.32 3.82 -21.91
CA LEU A 171 -1.65 3.13 -20.66
C LEU A 171 -3.14 3.33 -20.34
N ILE A 172 -3.70 2.45 -19.53
CA ILE A 172 -5.09 2.55 -19.06
C ILE A 172 -5.08 2.99 -17.60
N GLY A 173 -5.82 4.05 -17.28
CA GLY A 173 -6.03 4.43 -15.88
C GLY A 173 -6.91 3.38 -15.18
N ALA A 174 -6.36 2.71 -14.16
CA ALA A 174 -7.03 1.60 -13.49
C ALA A 174 -7.45 1.92 -12.05
N LYS A 175 -6.80 2.86 -11.39
CA LYS A 175 -7.02 3.14 -9.96
C LYS A 175 -7.02 4.64 -9.69
N VAL A 176 -7.99 5.08 -8.88
CA VAL A 176 -8.03 6.44 -8.32
C VAL A 176 -7.84 6.34 -6.82
N VAL A 177 -6.77 6.93 -6.30
CA VAL A 177 -6.41 6.86 -4.88
C VAL A 177 -6.50 8.24 -4.26
N LEU A 178 -7.26 8.37 -3.18
CA LEU A 178 -7.58 9.68 -2.61
C LEU A 178 -7.79 9.65 -1.09
N HIS A 179 -7.63 10.81 -0.48
CA HIS A 179 -7.94 11.01 0.95
C HIS A 179 -9.46 11.08 1.18
N PRO A 180 -9.98 10.65 2.35
CA PRO A 180 -11.41 10.77 2.70
C PRO A 180 -12.00 12.17 2.51
N GLN A 181 -11.21 13.24 2.68
CA GLN A 181 -11.66 14.61 2.41
C GLN A 181 -12.00 14.85 0.95
N ARG A 182 -11.20 14.33 0.01
CA ARG A 182 -11.48 14.44 -1.43
C ARG A 182 -12.58 13.47 -1.86
N TYR A 183 -12.72 12.36 -1.16
CA TYR A 183 -13.84 11.46 -1.37
C TYR A 183 -15.19 12.10 -1.02
N LYS A 184 -15.22 13.03 -0.08
CA LYS A 184 -16.39 13.88 0.19
C LYS A 184 -16.82 14.67 -1.06
N ASP A 185 -15.86 15.19 -1.83
CA ASP A 185 -16.15 15.96 -3.04
C ASP A 185 -16.86 15.07 -4.07
N ILE A 186 -16.37 13.83 -4.27
CA ILE A 186 -17.00 12.84 -5.14
C ILE A 186 -18.43 12.50 -4.71
N ARG A 187 -18.66 12.34 -3.41
CA ARG A 187 -20.01 12.09 -2.87
C ARG A 187 -20.99 13.24 -3.11
N ASN A 188 -20.46 14.45 -3.26
CA ASN A 188 -21.25 15.64 -3.51
C ASN A 188 -21.51 15.92 -5.00
N TRP A 189 -20.95 15.12 -5.90
CA TRP A 189 -21.23 15.25 -7.32
C TRP A 189 -22.71 15.04 -7.60
N GLY A 190 -23.30 15.91 -8.42
CA GLY A 190 -24.74 15.96 -8.64
C GLY A 190 -25.26 14.84 -9.56
N LYS A 191 -26.58 14.83 -9.71
CA LYS A 191 -27.31 13.87 -10.57
C LYS A 191 -26.93 13.95 -12.03
N GLU A 192 -26.27 15.02 -12.43
CA GLU A 192 -25.83 15.25 -13.81
C GLU A 192 -24.73 14.29 -14.25
N PHE A 193 -24.00 13.70 -13.30
CA PHE A 193 -22.83 12.87 -13.56
C PHE A 193 -23.07 11.36 -13.36
N PHE A 194 -24.17 10.97 -12.72
CA PHE A 194 -24.47 9.58 -12.40
C PHE A 194 -25.88 9.21 -12.79
N ASP A 195 -26.07 7.96 -13.23
CA ASP A 195 -27.40 7.41 -13.41
C ASP A 195 -28.10 7.18 -12.05
N GLU A 196 -29.42 7.00 -12.08
CA GLU A 196 -30.22 6.84 -10.86
C GLU A 196 -29.84 5.58 -10.07
N ALA A 197 -29.37 4.51 -10.73
CA ALA A 197 -28.98 3.27 -10.08
C ALA A 197 -27.68 3.48 -9.27
N THR A 198 -26.67 4.09 -9.87
CA THR A 198 -25.39 4.42 -9.19
C THR A 198 -25.61 5.38 -8.04
N GLN A 199 -26.46 6.41 -8.21
CA GLN A 199 -26.80 7.31 -7.09
C GLN A 199 -27.48 6.60 -5.94
N ARG A 200 -28.39 5.69 -6.22
CA ARG A 200 -29.08 4.91 -5.19
C ARG A 200 -28.09 4.04 -4.41
N ASP A 201 -27.15 3.40 -5.09
CA ASP A 201 -26.12 2.59 -4.44
C ASP A 201 -25.20 3.44 -3.57
N ILE A 202 -24.84 4.64 -4.00
CA ILE A 202 -24.05 5.60 -3.23
C ILE A 202 -24.80 6.04 -1.97
N LEU A 203 -26.07 6.38 -2.09
CA LEU A 203 -26.89 6.78 -0.95
C LEU A 203 -27.11 5.64 0.05
N MET A 204 -27.19 4.40 -0.43
CA MET A 204 -27.40 3.22 0.41
C MET A 204 -26.12 2.72 1.06
N THR A 205 -25.01 2.68 0.32
CA THR A 205 -23.74 2.09 0.80
C THR A 205 -22.69 3.15 1.17
N GLY A 206 -22.81 4.36 0.63
CA GLY A 206 -21.84 5.44 0.79
C GLY A 206 -20.48 5.15 0.13
N LEU A 207 -20.38 4.12 -0.70
CA LEU A 207 -19.17 3.67 -1.36
C LEU A 207 -19.32 3.74 -2.88
N TYR A 208 -18.33 4.32 -3.54
CA TYR A 208 -18.13 4.18 -4.97
C TYR A 208 -17.14 3.05 -5.21
N GLY A 209 -17.49 2.10 -6.08
CA GLY A 209 -16.57 1.07 -6.54
C GLY A 209 -15.67 1.58 -7.68
N HIS A 210 -16.27 2.25 -8.66
CA HIS A 210 -15.63 2.65 -9.92
C HIS A 210 -16.01 4.07 -10.33
N ILE A 211 -15.07 4.79 -10.94
CA ILE A 211 -15.30 6.03 -11.69
C ILE A 211 -14.67 5.85 -13.07
N TYR A 212 -15.47 6.03 -14.13
CA TYR A 212 -15.07 5.71 -15.50
C TYR A 212 -14.56 4.26 -15.56
N SER A 213 -13.28 4.05 -15.92
CA SER A 213 -12.63 2.72 -15.96
C SER A 213 -11.85 2.37 -14.70
N ALA A 214 -11.78 3.27 -13.70
CA ALA A 214 -10.86 3.18 -12.59
C ALA A 214 -11.53 2.83 -11.25
N ASP A 215 -10.90 1.95 -10.47
CA ASP A 215 -11.30 1.59 -9.11
C ASP A 215 -10.95 2.69 -8.12
N ILE A 216 -11.87 3.01 -7.21
CA ILE A 216 -11.63 4.01 -6.18
C ILE A 216 -11.06 3.36 -4.93
N HIS A 217 -9.91 3.85 -4.50
CA HIS A 217 -9.27 3.49 -3.25
C HIS A 217 -9.18 4.70 -2.32
N VAL A 218 -9.68 4.56 -1.10
CA VAL A 218 -9.66 5.64 -0.10
C VAL A 218 -8.66 5.29 1.01
N SER A 219 -7.67 6.16 1.24
CA SER A 219 -6.71 6.00 2.33
C SER A 219 -6.46 7.31 3.07
N THR A 220 -6.33 7.21 4.39
CA THR A 220 -5.94 8.36 5.23
C THR A 220 -4.47 8.73 5.13
N MET A 221 -3.66 7.87 4.50
CA MET A 221 -2.22 8.10 4.29
C MET A 221 -1.95 8.95 3.05
N VAL A 222 -2.91 9.08 2.14
CA VAL A 222 -2.84 10.01 1.00
C VAL A 222 -2.81 11.45 1.51
N PRO A 223 -1.96 12.34 0.97
CA PRO A 223 -2.00 13.76 1.30
C PRO A 223 -3.39 14.34 1.05
N LYS A 224 -3.88 15.15 1.99
CA LYS A 224 -5.27 15.67 2.01
C LYS A 224 -5.71 16.39 0.74
N ASN A 225 -4.76 17.03 0.08
CA ASN A 225 -5.01 17.84 -1.11
C ASN A 225 -4.65 17.14 -2.41
N SER A 226 -4.25 15.87 -2.35
CA SER A 226 -3.82 15.11 -3.51
C SER A 226 -4.77 13.97 -3.85
N VAL A 227 -4.96 13.77 -5.14
CA VAL A 227 -5.62 12.59 -5.72
C VAL A 227 -4.65 12.02 -6.74
N TYR A 228 -4.42 10.72 -6.69
CA TYR A 228 -3.55 10.03 -7.63
C TYR A 228 -4.39 9.14 -8.52
N VAL A 229 -4.13 9.19 -9.81
CA VAL A 229 -4.66 8.24 -10.78
C VAL A 229 -3.49 7.39 -11.26
N LEU A 230 -3.68 6.08 -11.25
CA LEU A 230 -2.60 5.13 -11.54
C LEU A 230 -3.05 4.11 -12.59
N ALA A 231 -2.11 3.69 -13.41
CA ALA A 231 -2.24 2.53 -14.28
C ALA A 231 -2.26 1.22 -13.45
N PRO A 232 -2.45 0.05 -14.06
CA PRO A 232 -2.31 -1.24 -13.37
C PRO A 232 -0.93 -1.38 -12.71
N ALA A 233 -0.86 -2.03 -11.56
CA ALA A 233 0.32 -2.10 -10.70
C ALA A 233 1.62 -2.51 -11.42
N GLN A 234 1.50 -3.41 -12.41
CA GLN A 234 2.63 -3.89 -13.22
C GLN A 234 3.31 -2.81 -14.06
N PHE A 235 2.61 -1.73 -14.37
CA PHE A 235 3.16 -0.61 -15.17
C PHE A 235 3.58 0.58 -14.31
N VAL A 236 3.15 0.65 -13.06
CA VAL A 236 3.44 1.77 -12.16
C VAL A 236 4.83 1.62 -11.57
N GLY A 237 5.10 0.50 -10.91
CA GLY A 237 6.36 0.33 -10.23
C GLY A 237 6.50 -1.01 -9.53
N ALA A 238 7.64 -1.21 -8.89
CA ALA A 238 7.96 -2.42 -8.16
C ALA A 238 8.09 -2.16 -6.65
N MET A 239 7.67 -3.15 -5.88
CA MET A 239 7.84 -3.26 -4.45
C MET A 239 8.64 -4.53 -4.15
N PRO A 240 9.98 -4.48 -4.21
CA PRO A 240 10.81 -5.60 -3.82
C PRO A 240 10.66 -5.88 -2.32
N VAL A 241 10.32 -7.11 -1.97
CA VAL A 241 10.21 -7.60 -0.59
C VAL A 241 11.33 -8.59 -0.35
N ARG A 242 12.31 -8.22 0.48
CA ARG A 242 13.43 -9.11 0.84
C ARG A 242 13.08 -9.97 2.03
N GLN A 243 12.42 -9.39 3.01
CA GLN A 243 11.93 -10.08 4.19
C GLN A 243 10.48 -9.70 4.41
N ASP A 244 9.59 -10.68 4.28
CA ASP A 244 8.20 -10.48 4.65
C ASP A 244 8.06 -10.45 6.17
N ILE A 245 6.91 -10.02 6.66
CA ILE A 245 6.63 -9.78 8.07
C ILE A 245 7.14 -10.92 8.94
N THR A 246 8.03 -10.58 9.85
CA THR A 246 8.60 -11.48 10.84
C THR A 246 8.38 -10.93 12.24
N VAL A 247 8.10 -11.80 13.20
CA VAL A 247 7.89 -11.44 14.60
C VAL A 247 8.94 -12.12 15.45
N LEU A 248 9.71 -11.32 16.19
CA LEU A 248 10.71 -11.80 17.14
C LEU A 248 10.31 -11.42 18.57
N PRO A 249 10.48 -12.31 19.56
CA PRO A 249 10.30 -11.95 20.96
C PRO A 249 11.40 -10.97 21.38
N ALA A 250 11.03 -9.90 22.07
CA ALA A 250 11.93 -8.85 22.55
C ALA A 250 11.55 -8.40 23.96
N ASP A 251 11.90 -9.23 24.94
CA ASP A 251 11.59 -8.99 26.33
C ASP A 251 12.60 -8.03 26.96
N ASP A 252 12.12 -7.14 27.83
CA ASP A 252 12.95 -6.30 28.69
C ASP A 252 12.73 -6.68 30.16
N PRO A 253 13.48 -7.69 30.67
CA PRO A 253 13.32 -8.15 32.05
C PRO A 253 13.72 -7.08 33.07
N LYS A 254 14.61 -6.14 32.72
CA LYS A 254 15.02 -5.05 33.63
C LYS A 254 13.86 -4.09 33.93
N ARG A 255 12.93 -3.93 32.97
CA ARG A 255 11.75 -3.06 33.11
C ARG A 255 10.46 -3.85 33.33
N LEU A 256 10.54 -5.16 33.54
CA LEU A 256 9.39 -6.07 33.68
C LEU A 256 8.40 -5.90 32.54
N ARG A 257 8.89 -5.92 31.28
CA ARG A 257 8.09 -5.81 30.07
C ARG A 257 8.29 -7.05 29.20
N LEU A 258 7.19 -7.52 28.64
CA LEU A 258 7.18 -8.47 27.53
C LEU A 258 6.93 -7.68 26.24
N GLY A 259 7.65 -8.03 25.18
CA GLY A 259 7.55 -7.33 23.91
C GLY A 259 7.83 -8.23 22.72
N TRP A 260 7.45 -7.73 21.56
CA TRP A 260 7.74 -8.34 20.27
C TRP A 260 8.22 -7.28 19.31
N VAL A 261 9.20 -7.60 18.49
CA VAL A 261 9.57 -6.79 17.32
C VAL A 261 8.92 -7.42 16.11
N VAL A 262 8.04 -6.68 15.47
CA VAL A 262 7.46 -7.01 14.17
C VAL A 262 8.20 -6.19 13.14
N TYR A 263 8.85 -6.82 12.17
CA TYR A 263 9.62 -6.12 11.15
C TYR A 263 9.45 -6.76 9.77
N GLU A 264 9.70 -5.97 8.74
CA GLU A 264 9.75 -6.35 7.33
C GLU A 264 10.84 -5.55 6.63
N GLU A 265 11.42 -6.10 5.56
CA GLU A 265 12.39 -5.42 4.70
C GLU A 265 11.87 -5.38 3.27
N LEU A 266 11.61 -4.18 2.78
CA LEU A 266 11.03 -3.95 1.48
C LEU A 266 11.53 -2.63 0.88
N GLY A 267 11.35 -2.47 -0.44
CA GLY A 267 11.68 -1.23 -1.15
C GLY A 267 10.49 -0.74 -1.96
N PHE A 268 10.61 0.48 -2.47
CA PHE A 268 9.60 1.07 -3.35
C PHE A 268 10.28 1.82 -4.48
N ALA A 269 9.84 1.58 -5.71
CA ALA A 269 10.30 2.32 -6.86
C ALA A 269 9.17 2.54 -7.87
N LEU A 270 9.09 3.75 -8.37
CA LEU A 270 8.30 4.08 -9.55
C LEU A 270 9.16 3.73 -10.77
N ILE A 271 8.70 2.80 -11.61
CA ILE A 271 9.42 2.38 -12.82
C ILE A 271 9.01 3.24 -14.00
N ASN A 272 7.71 3.51 -14.13
CA ASN A 272 7.18 4.34 -15.20
C ASN A 272 6.52 5.60 -14.63
N ASP A 273 7.16 6.74 -14.86
CA ASP A 273 6.72 8.03 -14.35
C ASP A 273 5.39 8.49 -15.00
N TYR A 274 5.10 8.05 -16.23
CA TYR A 274 3.86 8.35 -16.96
C TYR A 274 2.67 7.45 -16.59
N ALA A 275 2.91 6.41 -15.80
CA ALA A 275 1.86 5.53 -15.30
C ALA A 275 1.09 6.11 -14.10
N VAL A 276 1.45 7.30 -13.66
CA VAL A 276 0.83 7.99 -12.52
C VAL A 276 0.57 9.45 -12.86
N SER A 277 -0.65 9.92 -12.64
CA SER A 277 -0.97 11.34 -12.67
C SER A 277 -1.46 11.82 -11.30
N ARG A 278 -1.22 13.09 -10.99
CA ARG A 278 -1.57 13.70 -9.71
C ARG A 278 -2.45 14.92 -9.91
N ILE A 279 -3.57 14.97 -9.17
CA ILE A 279 -4.41 16.16 -9.06
C ILE A 279 -4.16 16.77 -7.68
N THR A 280 -3.77 18.05 -7.64
CA THR A 280 -3.64 18.83 -6.41
C THR A 280 -4.79 19.81 -6.33
N VAL A 281 -5.60 19.69 -5.27
CA VAL A 281 -6.78 20.54 -5.04
C VAL A 281 -6.45 21.54 -3.94
N SER A 282 -6.44 22.83 -4.26
CA SER A 282 -6.10 23.94 -3.36
C SER A 282 -7.34 24.67 -2.84
#